data_3208528d542a1568599f6dd9aade8257
#
_entry.id   3208528d542a1568599f6dd9aade8257
#
_cell.length_a   1.000
_cell.length_b   1.000
_cell.length_c   1.000
_cell.angle_alpha   90.00
_cell.angle_beta   90.00
_cell.angle_gamma   90.00
#
_symmetry.space_group_name_H-M   'P 1'
#
loop_
_entity.id
_entity.type
_entity.pdbx_description
1 polymer ?
#
loop_
_entity_poly.entity_id
_entity_poly.type
_entity_poly.pdbx_seq_one_letter_code
_entity_poly.pdbx_strand_id
1 'polypeptide(L)'
;EFRRVLFRSTLNVKKMAVKLAKIYGEDEERAALAALLHDSAKEISKDEMREILRAYPQYAEGGEERPAPVWHGVCAAILARTQWGVTDEAVLSAIACHTAGKPGMTRLDKILYLADMTSAERDWPGVEKLRKLEKKNLDAAMLAALKQTNDFVLSQGKPLDPMSKAAYEDI
;
A
#
# COMPACT_ATOMS: atom_id res chain seq x y z
N GLU A 1 -21.74 -3.04 -10.25
CA GLU A 1 -21.51 -1.74 -9.56
C GLU A 1 -20.25 -1.76 -8.71
N PHE A 2 -20.00 -2.80 -7.93
CA PHE A 2 -18.79 -2.95 -7.10
C PHE A 2 -17.48 -2.83 -7.91
N ARG A 3 -17.40 -3.50 -9.07
CA ARG A 3 -16.22 -3.40 -9.96
C ARG A 3 -15.98 -1.99 -10.49
N ARG A 4 -17.05 -1.22 -10.74
CA ARG A 4 -16.93 0.19 -11.18
C ARG A 4 -16.40 1.09 -10.05
N VAL A 5 -16.83 0.84 -8.82
CA VAL A 5 -16.34 1.56 -7.64
C VAL A 5 -14.86 1.28 -7.41
N LEU A 6 -14.46 0.01 -7.45
CA LEU A 6 -13.05 -0.39 -7.30
C LEU A 6 -12.18 0.22 -8.41
N PHE A 7 -12.65 0.21 -9.65
CA PHE A 7 -11.93 0.83 -10.76
C PHE A 7 -11.76 2.34 -10.60
N ARG A 8 -12.80 3.05 -10.16
CA ARG A 8 -12.72 4.48 -9.85
C ARG A 8 -11.73 4.77 -8.73
N SER A 9 -11.78 3.99 -7.66
CA SER A 9 -10.85 4.11 -6.53
C SER A 9 -9.40 3.94 -7.01
N THR A 10 -9.13 2.91 -7.80
CA THR A 10 -7.80 2.65 -8.38
C THR A 10 -7.30 3.83 -9.22
N LEU A 11 -8.16 4.41 -10.07
CA LEU A 11 -7.80 5.59 -10.87
C LEU A 11 -7.53 6.83 -10.01
N ASN A 12 -8.26 7.01 -8.92
CA ASN A 12 -8.03 8.10 -7.99
C ASN A 12 -6.71 7.95 -7.24
N VAL A 13 -6.37 6.73 -6.83
CA VAL A 13 -5.06 6.41 -6.24
C VAL A 13 -3.94 6.69 -7.25
N LYS A 14 -4.10 6.28 -8.50
CA LYS A 14 -3.13 6.58 -9.57
C LYS A 14 -2.91 8.07 -9.72
N LYS A 15 -3.97 8.88 -9.78
CA LYS A 15 -3.87 10.34 -9.90
C LYS A 15 -3.07 10.95 -8.73
N MET A 16 -3.36 10.50 -7.51
CA MET A 16 -2.66 10.99 -6.33
C MET A 16 -1.19 10.54 -6.32
N ALA A 17 -0.90 9.29 -6.65
CA ALA A 17 0.47 8.75 -6.72
C ALA A 17 1.32 9.50 -7.73
N VAL A 18 0.80 9.76 -8.93
CA VAL A 18 1.49 10.54 -9.97
C VAL A 18 1.73 11.98 -9.51
N LYS A 19 0.76 12.59 -8.84
CA LYS A 19 0.92 13.95 -8.28
C LYS A 19 2.03 14.01 -7.24
N LEU A 20 2.09 13.08 -6.31
CA LEU A 20 3.15 13.00 -5.31
C LEU A 20 4.51 12.68 -5.94
N ALA A 21 4.54 11.80 -6.94
CA ALA A 21 5.75 11.50 -7.69
C ALA A 21 6.35 12.75 -8.33
N LYS A 22 5.53 13.61 -8.94
CA LYS A 22 5.96 14.91 -9.49
C LYS A 22 6.56 15.82 -8.42
N ILE A 23 5.91 15.92 -7.27
CA ILE A 23 6.38 16.78 -6.17
C ILE A 23 7.76 16.33 -5.67
N TYR A 24 7.98 15.03 -5.56
CA TYR A 24 9.19 14.46 -4.93
C TYR A 24 10.25 13.98 -5.93
N GLY A 25 10.06 14.21 -7.23
CA GLY A 25 11.01 13.78 -8.27
C GLY A 25 11.14 12.26 -8.38
N GLU A 26 10.03 11.52 -8.13
CA GLU A 26 9.95 10.09 -8.37
C GLU A 26 9.44 9.82 -9.79
N ASP A 27 9.72 8.62 -10.31
CA ASP A 27 9.25 8.19 -11.62
C ASP A 27 7.73 8.07 -11.66
N GLU A 28 7.07 8.89 -12.48
CA GLU A 28 5.62 8.95 -12.59
C GLU A 28 5.02 7.67 -13.19
N GLU A 29 5.71 7.01 -14.11
CA GLU A 29 5.25 5.76 -14.72
C GLU A 29 5.29 4.61 -13.72
N ARG A 30 6.35 4.54 -12.91
CA ARG A 30 6.43 3.60 -11.78
C ARG A 30 5.33 3.82 -10.77
N ALA A 31 5.09 5.06 -10.39
CA ALA A 31 4.03 5.43 -9.46
C ALA A 31 2.64 5.06 -10.02
N ALA A 32 2.40 5.33 -11.30
CA ALA A 32 1.16 4.97 -11.98
C ALA A 32 0.95 3.46 -12.05
N LEU A 33 1.98 2.70 -12.41
CA LEU A 33 1.91 1.23 -12.50
C LEU A 33 1.64 0.60 -11.12
N ALA A 34 2.39 1.02 -10.10
CA ALA A 34 2.19 0.54 -8.74
C ALA A 34 0.76 0.82 -8.24
N ALA A 35 0.24 2.02 -8.48
CA ALA A 35 -1.12 2.39 -8.12
C ALA A 35 -2.19 1.55 -8.87
N LEU A 36 -1.99 1.29 -10.15
CA LEU A 36 -2.94 0.47 -10.93
C LEU A 36 -3.02 -0.97 -10.44
N LEU A 37 -1.93 -1.53 -9.92
CA LEU A 37 -1.84 -2.93 -9.53
C LEU A 37 -2.03 -3.19 -8.03
N HIS A 38 -1.96 -2.17 -7.17
CA HIS A 38 -1.90 -2.36 -5.72
C HIS A 38 -3.05 -3.18 -5.14
N ASP A 39 -4.27 -2.99 -5.62
CA ASP A 39 -5.49 -3.67 -5.17
C ASP A 39 -5.94 -4.81 -6.09
N SER A 40 -5.10 -5.27 -7.02
CA SER A 40 -5.45 -6.30 -8.01
C SER A 40 -5.83 -7.66 -7.40
N ALA A 41 -5.38 -7.95 -6.18
CA ALA A 41 -5.71 -9.18 -5.46
C ALA A 41 -6.83 -9.00 -4.40
N LYS A 42 -7.43 -7.82 -4.29
CA LYS A 42 -8.39 -7.51 -3.23
C LYS A 42 -9.68 -8.33 -3.27
N GLU A 43 -10.09 -8.78 -4.45
CA GLU A 43 -11.28 -9.63 -4.65
C GLU A 43 -11.00 -11.13 -4.56
N ILE A 44 -9.73 -11.53 -4.44
CA ILE A 44 -9.34 -12.93 -4.28
C ILE A 44 -9.75 -13.40 -2.88
N SER A 45 -10.26 -14.63 -2.78
CA SER A 45 -10.64 -15.22 -1.49
C SER A 45 -9.44 -15.38 -0.55
N LYS A 46 -9.69 -15.40 0.75
CA LYS A 46 -8.63 -15.65 1.73
C LYS A 46 -7.94 -16.99 1.53
N ASP A 47 -8.68 -18.02 1.11
CA ASP A 47 -8.10 -19.34 0.85
C ASP A 47 -7.17 -19.31 -0.35
N GLU A 48 -7.56 -18.64 -1.44
CA GLU A 48 -6.68 -18.43 -2.60
C GLU A 48 -5.46 -17.58 -2.25
N MET A 49 -5.61 -16.54 -1.43
CA MET A 49 -4.47 -15.76 -0.95
C MET A 49 -3.49 -16.61 -0.15
N ARG A 50 -3.98 -17.50 0.74
CA ARG A 50 -3.11 -18.44 1.47
C ARG A 50 -2.33 -19.35 0.53
N GLU A 51 -2.99 -19.88 -0.49
CA GLU A 51 -2.34 -20.71 -1.51
C GLU A 51 -1.21 -19.96 -2.22
N ILE A 52 -1.44 -18.70 -2.61
CA ILE A 52 -0.42 -17.85 -3.22
C ILE A 52 0.75 -17.61 -2.27
N LEU A 53 0.48 -17.25 -1.02
CA LEU A 53 1.52 -16.99 -0.01
C LEU A 53 2.37 -18.24 0.25
N ARG A 54 1.76 -19.42 0.31
CA ARG A 54 2.46 -20.70 0.51
C ARG A 54 3.26 -21.13 -0.72
N ALA A 55 2.77 -20.83 -1.92
CA ALA A 55 3.43 -21.18 -3.17
C ALA A 55 4.70 -20.33 -3.42
N TYR A 56 4.76 -19.12 -2.88
CA TYR A 56 5.85 -18.17 -3.12
C TYR A 56 6.43 -17.59 -1.81
N PRO A 57 6.95 -18.45 -0.90
CA PRO A 57 7.45 -18.00 0.41
C PRO A 57 8.60 -17.01 0.30
N GLN A 58 9.38 -17.06 -0.78
CA GLN A 58 10.49 -16.14 -1.06
C GLN A 58 10.03 -14.68 -1.30
N TYR A 59 8.75 -14.45 -1.60
CA TYR A 59 8.15 -13.14 -1.82
C TYR A 59 7.14 -12.76 -0.75
N ALA A 60 6.91 -13.62 0.22
CA ALA A 60 5.86 -13.50 1.23
C ALA A 60 6.45 -13.50 2.65
N GLU A 61 7.30 -12.52 2.98
CA GLU A 61 7.89 -12.41 4.31
C GLU A 61 6.81 -12.41 5.40
N GLY A 62 6.93 -13.33 6.36
CA GLY A 62 5.94 -13.57 7.40
C GLY A 62 4.71 -14.36 6.93
N GLY A 63 4.50 -14.48 5.62
CA GLY A 63 3.46 -15.32 5.03
C GLY A 63 2.07 -15.10 5.61
N GLU A 64 1.34 -16.19 5.82
CA GLU A 64 -0.02 -16.17 6.36
C GLU A 64 -0.11 -15.93 7.88
N GLU A 65 1.02 -15.88 8.59
CA GLU A 65 1.07 -15.51 10.00
C GLU A 65 0.80 -14.02 10.22
N ARG A 66 1.00 -13.20 9.19
CA ARG A 66 0.61 -11.79 9.21
C ARG A 66 -0.90 -11.63 9.21
N PRO A 67 -1.44 -10.52 9.76
CA PRO A 67 -2.89 -10.26 9.74
C PRO A 67 -3.47 -10.31 8.32
N ALA A 68 -4.62 -10.97 8.16
CA ALA A 68 -5.25 -11.17 6.86
C ALA A 68 -5.48 -9.89 6.02
N PRO A 69 -5.80 -8.71 6.61
CA PRO A 69 -5.96 -7.48 5.81
C PRO A 69 -4.73 -7.06 5.00
N VAL A 70 -3.51 -7.52 5.37
CA VAL A 70 -2.29 -7.18 4.63
C VAL A 70 -1.96 -8.15 3.50
N TRP A 71 -2.62 -9.29 3.42
CA TRP A 71 -2.31 -10.34 2.44
C TRP A 71 -2.52 -9.89 1.00
N HIS A 72 -3.56 -9.10 0.71
CA HIS A 72 -3.87 -8.73 -0.66
C HIS A 72 -2.75 -7.91 -1.34
N GLY A 73 -2.04 -7.07 -0.60
CA GLY A 73 -0.89 -6.32 -1.13
C GLY A 73 0.26 -7.24 -1.52
N VAL A 74 0.60 -8.18 -0.65
CA VAL A 74 1.65 -9.18 -0.92
C VAL A 74 1.25 -10.07 -2.09
N CYS A 75 0.02 -10.56 -2.12
CA CYS A 75 -0.51 -11.37 -3.23
C CYS A 75 -0.53 -10.58 -4.55
N ALA A 76 -0.92 -9.31 -4.52
CA ALA A 76 -0.89 -8.45 -5.71
C ALA A 76 0.53 -8.32 -6.29
N ALA A 77 1.53 -8.14 -5.45
CA ALA A 77 2.92 -8.09 -5.88
C ALA A 77 3.40 -9.43 -6.47
N ILE A 78 3.04 -10.56 -5.85
CA ILE A 78 3.36 -11.89 -6.36
C ILE A 78 2.72 -12.12 -7.74
N LEU A 79 1.44 -11.80 -7.90
CA LEU A 79 0.73 -11.93 -9.18
C LEU A 79 1.30 -10.99 -10.25
N ALA A 80 1.66 -9.76 -9.89
CA ALA A 80 2.32 -8.84 -10.81
C ALA A 80 3.63 -9.40 -11.33
N ARG A 81 4.43 -10.00 -10.47
CA ARG A 81 5.70 -10.66 -10.84
C ARG A 81 5.49 -11.92 -11.69
N THR A 82 4.62 -12.81 -11.26
CA THR A 82 4.50 -14.16 -11.83
C THR A 82 3.57 -14.26 -13.02
N GLN A 83 2.53 -13.44 -13.06
CA GLN A 83 1.50 -13.51 -14.12
C GLN A 83 1.58 -12.34 -15.11
N TRP A 84 2.01 -11.16 -14.67
CA TRP A 84 2.02 -9.98 -15.54
C TRP A 84 3.41 -9.50 -15.92
N GLY A 85 4.44 -10.25 -15.54
CA GLY A 85 5.81 -10.01 -15.95
C GLY A 85 6.43 -8.71 -15.45
N VAL A 86 5.93 -8.17 -14.34
CA VAL A 86 6.53 -6.98 -13.70
C VAL A 86 7.85 -7.39 -13.05
N THR A 87 8.94 -6.78 -13.47
CA THR A 87 10.31 -7.06 -12.98
C THR A 87 10.91 -5.92 -12.17
N ASP A 88 10.29 -4.76 -12.17
CA ASP A 88 10.74 -3.58 -11.41
C ASP A 88 10.53 -3.81 -9.91
N GLU A 89 11.62 -4.07 -9.18
CA GLU A 89 11.59 -4.36 -7.75
C GLU A 89 11.05 -3.18 -6.92
N ALA A 90 11.24 -1.94 -7.36
CA ALA A 90 10.70 -0.77 -6.68
C ALA A 90 9.16 -0.74 -6.75
N VAL A 91 8.60 -1.07 -7.90
CA VAL A 91 7.14 -1.19 -8.11
C VAL A 91 6.57 -2.33 -7.27
N LEU A 92 7.20 -3.50 -7.32
CA LEU A 92 6.76 -4.69 -6.57
C LEU A 92 6.82 -4.46 -5.06
N SER A 93 7.86 -3.80 -4.57
CA SER A 93 7.97 -3.40 -3.16
C SER A 93 6.81 -2.50 -2.72
N ALA A 94 6.53 -1.45 -3.49
CA ALA A 94 5.46 -0.51 -3.18
C ALA A 94 4.10 -1.21 -3.13
N ILE A 95 3.80 -2.10 -4.08
CA ILE A 95 2.57 -2.90 -4.08
C ILE A 95 2.49 -3.78 -2.83
N ALA A 96 3.56 -4.50 -2.51
CA ALA A 96 3.57 -5.46 -1.40
C ALA A 96 3.36 -4.79 -0.03
N CYS A 97 3.91 -3.60 0.19
CA CYS A 97 3.86 -2.92 1.49
C CYS A 97 2.81 -1.80 1.60
N HIS A 98 1.92 -1.65 0.61
CA HIS A 98 1.00 -0.50 0.59
C HIS A 98 -0.03 -0.48 1.72
N THR A 99 -0.30 -1.60 2.39
CA THR A 99 -1.26 -1.68 3.49
C THR A 99 -0.63 -1.50 4.87
N ALA A 100 0.54 -2.06 5.07
CA ALA A 100 1.19 -2.14 6.37
C ALA A 100 2.41 -1.23 6.52
N GLY A 101 3.05 -0.87 5.41
CA GLY A 101 4.40 -0.34 5.44
C GLY A 101 5.43 -1.42 5.76
N LYS A 102 6.67 -1.03 5.88
CA LYS A 102 7.82 -1.87 6.28
C LYS A 102 8.98 -0.99 6.73
N PRO A 103 9.97 -1.52 7.45
CA PRO A 103 11.23 -0.81 7.66
C PRO A 103 11.93 -0.53 6.32
N GLY A 104 12.65 0.58 6.21
CA GLY A 104 13.40 0.94 5.02
C GLY A 104 12.54 1.26 3.79
N MET A 105 11.37 1.86 3.98
CA MET A 105 10.50 2.26 2.86
C MET A 105 11.21 3.20 1.90
N THR A 106 11.16 2.86 0.61
CA THR A 106 11.62 3.75 -0.46
C THR A 106 10.68 4.95 -0.63
N ARG A 107 11.10 5.93 -1.41
CA ARG A 107 10.23 7.06 -1.76
C ARG A 107 8.95 6.58 -2.45
N LEU A 108 9.04 5.64 -3.38
CA LEU A 108 7.88 5.08 -4.08
C LEU A 108 6.96 4.31 -3.13
N ASP A 109 7.51 3.54 -2.18
CA ASP A 109 6.72 2.85 -1.15
C ASP A 109 5.84 3.86 -0.38
N LYS A 110 6.43 4.96 0.08
CA LYS A 110 5.74 6.03 0.82
C LYS A 110 4.68 6.72 -0.02
N ILE A 111 5.00 7.02 -1.28
CA ILE A 111 4.08 7.66 -2.21
C ILE A 111 2.83 6.81 -2.42
N LEU A 112 2.97 5.52 -2.69
CA LEU A 112 1.81 4.64 -2.89
C LEU A 112 0.98 4.49 -1.62
N TYR A 113 1.63 4.27 -0.47
CA TYR A 113 0.95 4.17 0.82
C TYR A 113 0.09 5.42 1.09
N LEU A 114 0.66 6.60 0.93
CA LEU A 114 -0.05 7.87 1.13
C LEU A 114 -1.14 8.10 0.09
N ALA A 115 -0.87 7.82 -1.19
CA ALA A 115 -1.85 7.97 -2.25
C ALA A 115 -3.11 7.13 -2.02
N ASP A 116 -2.97 5.92 -1.51
CA ASP A 116 -4.09 5.06 -1.15
C ASP A 116 -4.92 5.62 0.02
N MET A 117 -4.27 6.25 1.00
CA MET A 117 -4.95 6.88 2.15
C MET A 117 -5.61 8.22 1.82
N THR A 118 -5.14 8.92 0.81
CA THR A 118 -5.51 10.33 0.53
C THR A 118 -6.17 10.55 -0.82
N SER A 119 -6.41 9.48 -1.59
CA SER A 119 -7.12 9.57 -2.88
C SER A 119 -8.48 10.26 -2.73
N ALA A 120 -8.99 10.80 -3.84
CA ALA A 120 -10.10 11.76 -3.83
C ALA A 120 -11.38 11.29 -3.11
N GLU A 121 -11.66 9.99 -3.13
CA GLU A 121 -12.83 9.38 -2.48
C GLU A 121 -12.67 9.18 -0.98
N ARG A 122 -11.47 9.31 -0.45
CA ARG A 122 -11.20 9.12 0.99
C ARG A 122 -11.76 10.30 1.78
N ASP A 123 -12.56 9.98 2.80
CA ASP A 123 -13.25 10.96 3.66
C ASP A 123 -13.24 10.48 5.12
N TRP A 124 -12.06 10.28 5.67
CA TRP A 124 -11.89 9.96 7.08
C TRP A 124 -11.44 11.21 7.87
N PRO A 125 -11.77 11.32 9.18
CA PRO A 125 -11.38 12.47 9.98
C PRO A 125 -9.88 12.71 10.00
N GLY A 126 -9.44 13.84 9.43
CA GLY A 126 -8.02 14.21 9.33
C GLY A 126 -7.40 14.03 7.95
N VAL A 127 -8.11 13.46 6.97
CA VAL A 127 -7.58 13.25 5.61
C VAL A 127 -7.09 14.55 4.95
N GLU A 128 -7.80 15.65 5.13
CA GLU A 128 -7.38 16.95 4.56
C GLU A 128 -6.08 17.48 5.19
N LYS A 129 -5.87 17.21 6.47
CA LYS A 129 -4.62 17.55 7.14
C LYS A 129 -3.46 16.73 6.57
N LEU A 130 -3.69 15.43 6.33
CA LEU A 130 -2.69 14.56 5.73
C LEU A 130 -2.40 14.96 4.27
N ARG A 131 -3.42 15.29 3.48
CA ARG A 131 -3.27 15.80 2.10
C ARG A 131 -2.40 17.06 2.01
N LYS A 132 -2.49 17.93 3.01
CA LYS A 132 -1.64 19.12 3.08
C LYS A 132 -0.21 18.77 3.47
N LEU A 133 -0.04 17.86 4.43
CA LEU A 133 1.26 17.47 4.96
C LEU A 133 2.08 16.69 3.91
N GLU A 134 1.46 15.74 3.20
CA GLU A 134 2.15 14.90 2.21
C GLU A 134 2.76 15.69 1.04
N LYS A 135 2.23 16.88 0.74
CA LYS A 135 2.79 17.78 -0.28
C LYS A 135 4.01 18.56 0.20
N LYS A 136 4.25 18.60 1.50
CA LYS A 136 5.32 19.39 2.12
C LYS A 136 6.47 18.55 2.65
N ASN A 137 6.14 17.43 3.26
CA ASN A 137 7.12 16.55 3.90
C ASN A 137 6.62 15.10 3.86
N LEU A 138 7.23 14.31 2.98
CA LEU A 138 6.84 12.92 2.75
C LEU A 138 6.99 12.04 4.00
N ASP A 139 8.11 12.19 4.72
CA ASP A 139 8.40 11.37 5.91
C ASP A 139 7.49 11.73 7.07
N ALA A 140 7.26 13.02 7.31
CA ALA A 140 6.31 13.47 8.33
C ALA A 140 4.88 12.99 8.02
N ALA A 141 4.48 13.02 6.74
CA ALA A 141 3.18 12.51 6.31
C ALA A 141 3.10 10.99 6.50
N MET A 142 4.17 10.27 6.17
CA MET A 142 4.21 8.81 6.33
C MET A 142 4.12 8.41 7.81
N LEU A 143 4.83 9.10 8.68
CA LEU A 143 4.75 8.88 10.14
C LEU A 143 3.33 9.12 10.66
N ALA A 144 2.69 10.21 10.24
CA ALA A 144 1.31 10.53 10.62
C ALA A 144 0.32 9.47 10.09
N ALA A 145 0.52 9.00 8.87
CA ALA A 145 -0.31 7.97 8.24
C ALA A 145 -0.20 6.62 8.95
N LEU A 146 1.02 6.17 9.25
CA LEU A 146 1.28 4.95 10.01
C LEU A 146 0.66 5.02 11.41
N LYS A 147 0.83 6.15 12.10
CA LYS A 147 0.21 6.34 13.41
C LYS A 147 -1.30 6.23 13.32
N GLN A 148 -1.93 6.89 12.37
CA GLN A 148 -3.37 6.85 12.15
C GLN A 148 -3.86 5.41 11.91
N THR A 149 -3.20 4.67 11.04
CA THR A 149 -3.56 3.29 10.69
C THR A 149 -3.34 2.36 11.89
N ASN A 150 -2.22 2.47 12.57
CA ASN A 150 -1.89 1.62 13.71
C ASN A 150 -2.85 1.87 14.88
N ASP A 151 -3.14 3.13 15.20
CA ASP A 151 -4.10 3.49 16.26
C ASP A 151 -5.50 2.97 15.93
N PHE A 152 -5.93 3.05 14.66
CA PHE A 152 -7.21 2.52 14.22
C PHE A 152 -7.30 1.00 14.39
N VAL A 153 -6.28 0.25 13.95
CA VAL A 153 -6.23 -1.21 14.10
C VAL A 153 -6.31 -1.61 15.57
N LEU A 154 -5.53 -0.95 16.44
CA LEU A 154 -5.54 -1.21 17.87
C LEU A 154 -6.87 -0.85 18.53
N SER A 155 -7.52 0.23 18.10
CA SER A 155 -8.84 0.64 18.60
C SER A 155 -9.94 -0.38 18.29
N GLN A 156 -9.76 -1.18 17.23
CA GLN A 156 -10.65 -2.28 16.86
C GLN A 156 -10.37 -3.58 17.63
N GLY A 157 -9.41 -3.57 18.55
CA GLY A 157 -9.00 -4.77 19.28
C GLY A 157 -8.31 -5.82 18.41
N LYS A 158 -7.79 -5.41 17.24
CA LYS A 158 -7.12 -6.30 16.27
C LYS A 158 -5.60 -6.29 16.48
N PRO A 159 -4.93 -7.39 16.14
CA PRO A 159 -3.47 -7.44 16.22
C PRO A 159 -2.84 -6.50 15.17
N LEU A 160 -1.82 -5.79 15.60
CA LEU A 160 -1.02 -4.96 14.71
C LEU A 160 0.00 -5.84 13.96
N ASP A 161 0.11 -5.60 12.65
CA ASP A 161 1.15 -6.25 11.86
C ASP A 161 2.55 -5.82 12.35
N PRO A 162 3.46 -6.78 12.62
CA PRO A 162 4.82 -6.48 13.07
C PRO A 162 5.57 -5.50 12.16
N MET A 163 5.33 -5.59 10.84
CA MET A 163 5.94 -4.69 9.86
C MET A 163 5.43 -3.25 9.98
N SER A 164 4.13 -3.06 10.31
CA SER A 164 3.57 -1.72 10.55
C SER A 164 4.20 -1.05 11.76
N LYS A 165 4.41 -1.81 12.83
CA LYS A 165 5.10 -1.32 14.02
C LYS A 165 6.53 -0.94 13.70
N ALA A 166 7.27 -1.84 13.06
CA ALA A 166 8.66 -1.62 12.68
C ALA A 166 8.82 -0.45 11.70
N ALA A 167 7.89 -0.27 10.75
CA ALA A 167 7.88 0.87 9.85
C ALA A 167 7.75 2.20 10.58
N TYR A 168 6.88 2.26 11.59
CA TYR A 168 6.69 3.46 12.42
C TYR A 168 7.94 3.82 13.24
N GLU A 169 8.65 2.82 13.74
CA GLU A 169 9.86 3.00 14.52
C GLU A 169 11.09 3.39 13.66
N ASP A 170 11.07 3.09 12.37
CA ASP A 170 12.18 3.31 11.43
C ASP A 170 12.16 4.69 10.75
N ILE A 171 11.00 5.32 10.64
CA ILE A 171 10.87 6.68 10.06
C ILE A 171 11.23 7.76 11.10
#